data_b17fd9ea4ee5a0882c183ba07617e520
#
_entry.id   b17fd9ea4ee5a0882c183ba07617e520
#
_cell.length_a   1.000
_cell.length_b   1.000
_cell.length_c   1.000
_cell.angle_alpha   90.00
_cell.angle_beta   90.00
_cell.angle_gamma   90.00
#
_symmetry.space_group_name_H-M   'P 1'
#
loop_
_entity.id
_entity.type
_entity.pdbx_description
1 polymer ?
#
loop_
_entity_poly.entity_id
_entity_poly.type
_entity_poly.pdbx_seq_one_letter_code
_entity_poly.pdbx_strand_id
1 'polypeptide(L)'
;GSSLVGSEMCIRDSDYRVNIIDTPGHVDFTVEVERSLRVLDGAVALFCAVSGVEPQSETVWRQADKYKVPRICFVNKMDRAGADFLNVVNEIKDKLNAKPVPLQIPIGAEENFKGVVDLITKEAIVWNETDMGMTYNVVDIPENLVATVDEWRQNLVESVAEYDDNLLEKFFDDPDSITKEEMMAAIRKAVIDMSFSPVMCGSAFKNKGVQALLDAVCSYLPSPLDLPPVTGTNPDNDQEVSRNPNNDEPFSAPVSYTHLTLPTRLMV
;
A
#
# COMPACT_ATOMS: atom_id res chain seq x y z
N GLY A 1 21.75 -17.32 -1.85
CA GLY A 1 21.11 -16.06 -1.64
C GLY A 1 21.16 -15.68 -0.16
N SER A 2 21.91 -14.65 0.17
CA SER A 2 21.87 -14.07 1.51
C SER A 2 20.50 -13.40 1.68
N SER A 3 19.68 -13.95 2.53
CA SER A 3 18.49 -13.27 3.05
C SER A 3 18.96 -12.06 3.86
N LEU A 4 18.83 -10.88 3.29
CA LEU A 4 19.02 -9.64 4.04
C LEU A 4 17.81 -9.47 4.95
N VAL A 5 18.01 -9.73 6.22
CA VAL A 5 17.05 -9.41 7.28
C VAL A 5 17.11 -7.89 7.48
N GLY A 6 16.08 -7.18 7.04
CA GLY A 6 15.97 -5.73 7.17
C GLY A 6 16.93 -4.97 6.24
N SER A 7 16.64 -4.94 4.95
CA SER A 7 17.36 -4.03 4.04
C SER A 7 16.64 -2.69 3.96
N GLU A 8 17.33 -1.63 4.33
CA GLU A 8 16.90 -0.26 4.02
C GLU A 8 17.41 0.11 2.64
N MET A 9 16.50 0.46 1.73
CA MET A 9 16.85 0.94 0.40
C MET A 9 16.27 2.33 0.20
N CYS A 10 17.10 3.26 -0.24
CA CYS A 10 16.65 4.59 -0.64
C CYS A 10 16.55 4.62 -2.17
N ILE A 11 15.35 4.78 -2.70
CA ILE A 11 15.10 5.02 -4.12
C ILE A 11 14.84 6.52 -4.27
N ARG A 12 15.58 7.16 -5.16
CA ARG A 12 15.37 8.54 -5.55
C ARG A 12 15.01 8.57 -7.03
N ASP A 13 13.76 8.89 -7.31
CA ASP A 13 13.37 9.41 -8.61
C ASP A 13 13.53 10.94 -8.61
N SER A 14 13.37 11.58 -9.76
CA SER A 14 13.57 13.02 -9.93
C SER A 14 12.78 13.87 -8.93
N ASP A 15 11.58 13.44 -8.55
CA ASP A 15 10.64 14.21 -7.74
C ASP A 15 10.40 13.65 -6.34
N TYR A 16 10.66 12.36 -6.10
CA TYR A 16 10.35 11.69 -4.83
C TYR A 16 11.55 10.94 -4.27
N ARG A 17 11.68 10.97 -2.94
CA ARG A 17 12.61 10.13 -2.20
C ARG A 17 11.81 9.13 -1.37
N VAL A 18 11.95 7.84 -1.67
CA VAL A 18 11.31 6.76 -0.93
C VAL A 18 12.37 5.95 -0.21
N ASN A 19 12.23 5.81 1.11
CA ASN A 19 13.04 4.91 1.92
C ASN A 19 12.22 3.63 2.15
N ILE A 20 12.75 2.49 1.72
CA ILE A 20 12.07 1.21 1.83
C ILE A 20 12.68 0.42 2.99
N ILE A 21 11.83 -0.02 3.91
CA ILE A 21 12.18 -0.99 4.95
C ILE A 21 11.48 -2.29 4.59
N ASP A 22 12.25 -3.29 4.16
CA ASP A 22 11.73 -4.63 3.90
C ASP A 22 11.67 -5.43 5.19
N THR A 23 10.49 -5.92 5.55
CA THR A 23 10.28 -6.72 6.75
C THR A 23 9.95 -8.15 6.37
N PRO A 24 10.71 -9.14 6.88
CA PRO A 24 10.42 -10.53 6.60
C PRO A 24 9.06 -10.93 7.20
N GLY A 25 8.23 -11.61 6.38
CA GLY A 25 6.90 -12.08 6.79
C GLY A 25 6.92 -13.32 7.70
N HIS A 26 8.04 -13.70 8.30
CA HIS A 26 8.14 -14.91 9.10
C HIS A 26 7.88 -14.62 10.58
N VAL A 27 7.21 -15.54 11.28
CA VAL A 27 6.78 -15.38 12.70
C VAL A 27 7.94 -15.06 13.64
N ASP A 28 9.13 -15.56 13.33
CA ASP A 28 10.34 -15.37 14.15
C ASP A 28 10.83 -13.90 14.16
N PHE A 29 10.34 -13.06 13.22
CA PHE A 29 10.76 -11.67 13.07
C PHE A 29 9.71 -10.64 13.52
N THR A 30 8.82 -11.05 14.41
CA THR A 30 7.73 -10.17 14.92
C THR A 30 8.26 -8.90 15.57
N VAL A 31 9.42 -8.98 16.24
CA VAL A 31 10.06 -7.82 16.91
C VAL A 31 10.61 -6.83 15.89
N GLU A 32 11.21 -7.32 14.80
CA GLU A 32 11.71 -6.48 13.71
C GLU A 32 10.58 -5.77 12.99
N VAL A 33 9.46 -6.48 12.74
CA VAL A 33 8.25 -5.89 12.16
C VAL A 33 7.69 -4.80 13.08
N GLU A 34 7.57 -5.06 14.38
CA GLU A 34 7.06 -4.07 15.34
C GLU A 34 7.94 -2.83 15.44
N ARG A 35 9.26 -2.99 15.37
CA ARG A 35 10.20 -1.86 15.31
C ARG A 35 10.02 -1.00 14.06
N SER A 36 9.90 -1.68 12.92
CA SER A 36 9.70 -1.00 11.63
C SER A 36 8.40 -0.21 11.63
N LEU A 37 7.29 -0.78 12.12
CA LEU A 37 6.00 -0.12 12.18
C LEU A 37 5.99 1.19 13.00
N ARG A 38 6.93 1.35 13.95
CA ARG A 38 7.05 2.60 14.74
C ARG A 38 7.62 3.78 13.96
N VAL A 39 8.28 3.53 12.85
CA VAL A 39 8.99 4.54 12.06
C VAL A 39 8.49 4.64 10.62
N LEU A 40 7.51 3.81 10.24
CA LEU A 40 6.91 3.84 8.93
C LEU A 40 5.87 4.96 8.80
N ASP A 41 5.97 5.73 7.75
CA ASP A 41 4.95 6.71 7.36
C ASP A 41 3.74 5.99 6.72
N GLY A 42 4.00 4.94 5.95
CA GLY A 42 3.00 4.09 5.33
C GLY A 42 3.55 2.71 5.00
N ALA A 43 2.70 1.78 4.61
CA ALA A 43 3.08 0.41 4.30
C ALA A 43 2.42 -0.12 3.02
N VAL A 44 3.10 -1.06 2.36
CA VAL A 44 2.51 -1.90 1.32
C VAL A 44 2.32 -3.29 1.90
N ALA A 45 1.07 -3.71 2.07
CA ALA A 45 0.70 -5.05 2.52
C ALA A 45 0.63 -6.00 1.32
N LEU A 46 1.53 -6.98 1.28
CA LEU A 46 1.60 -7.96 0.20
C LEU A 46 0.79 -9.21 0.53
N PHE A 47 -0.13 -9.55 -0.36
CA PHE A 47 -0.91 -10.80 -0.29
C PHE A 47 -0.60 -11.70 -1.49
N CYS A 48 -0.67 -13.00 -1.29
CA CYS A 48 -0.52 -13.95 -2.38
C CYS A 48 -1.86 -14.20 -3.07
N ALA A 49 -1.92 -14.10 -4.39
CA ALA A 49 -3.15 -14.32 -5.15
C ALA A 49 -3.71 -15.75 -5.01
N VAL A 50 -2.86 -16.71 -4.61
CA VAL A 50 -3.23 -18.13 -4.44
C VAL A 50 -3.57 -18.46 -2.99
N SER A 51 -2.71 -18.04 -2.04
CA SER A 51 -2.88 -18.35 -0.61
C SER A 51 -3.81 -17.38 0.12
N GLY A 52 -4.06 -16.20 -0.45
CA GLY A 52 -4.90 -15.18 0.17
C GLY A 52 -4.29 -14.59 1.44
N VAL A 53 -5.13 -14.42 2.46
CA VAL A 53 -4.75 -13.93 3.79
C VAL A 53 -4.33 -15.09 4.66
N GLU A 54 -3.05 -15.11 5.02
CA GLU A 54 -2.44 -16.12 5.90
C GLU A 54 -2.43 -15.62 7.36
N PRO A 55 -2.31 -16.52 8.38
CA PRO A 55 -2.28 -16.12 9.79
C PRO A 55 -1.19 -15.09 10.13
N GLN A 56 -0.08 -15.12 9.40
CA GLN A 56 1.00 -14.15 9.57
C GLN A 56 0.56 -12.76 9.09
N SER A 57 -0.18 -12.70 7.98
CA SER A 57 -0.75 -11.46 7.47
C SER A 57 -1.67 -10.80 8.49
N GLU A 58 -2.51 -11.61 9.18
CA GLU A 58 -3.39 -11.10 10.24
C GLU A 58 -2.60 -10.51 11.40
N THR A 59 -1.51 -11.17 11.82
CA THR A 59 -0.68 -10.70 12.92
C THR A 59 -0.04 -9.35 12.61
N VAL A 60 0.58 -9.23 11.43
CA VAL A 60 1.20 -7.98 10.97
C VAL A 60 0.17 -6.89 10.76
N TRP A 61 -1.01 -7.23 10.24
CA TRP A 61 -2.12 -6.29 10.05
C TRP A 61 -2.56 -5.66 11.36
N ARG A 62 -2.81 -6.48 12.40
CA ARG A 62 -3.19 -5.99 13.74
C ARG A 62 -2.11 -5.12 14.37
N GLN A 63 -0.84 -5.45 14.13
CA GLN A 63 0.27 -4.60 14.58
C GLN A 63 0.27 -3.25 13.87
N ALA A 64 0.05 -3.23 12.54
CA ALA A 64 -0.06 -2.00 11.79
C ALA A 64 -1.25 -1.13 12.23
N ASP A 65 -2.39 -1.75 12.60
CA ASP A 65 -3.52 -1.04 13.22
C ASP A 65 -3.15 -0.40 14.57
N LYS A 66 -2.44 -1.14 15.42
CA LYS A 66 -1.95 -0.64 16.72
C LYS A 66 -1.08 0.61 16.57
N TYR A 67 -0.23 0.66 15.55
CA TYR A 67 0.66 1.78 15.27
C TYR A 67 0.06 2.82 14.30
N LYS A 68 -1.19 2.62 13.88
CA LYS A 68 -1.92 3.51 12.96
C LYS A 68 -1.15 3.78 11.68
N VAL A 69 -0.58 2.74 11.07
CA VAL A 69 0.16 2.85 9.82
C VAL A 69 -0.79 2.72 8.64
N PRO A 70 -0.96 3.79 7.83
CA PRO A 70 -1.73 3.76 6.59
C PRO A 70 -1.14 2.76 5.60
N ARG A 71 -1.98 2.11 4.79
CA ARG A 71 -1.48 1.03 3.93
C ARG A 71 -2.22 0.88 2.62
N ILE A 72 -1.49 0.39 1.62
CA ILE A 72 -1.99 -0.07 0.33
C ILE A 72 -1.82 -1.59 0.30
N CYS A 73 -2.80 -2.31 -0.21
CA CYS A 73 -2.73 -3.76 -0.41
C CYS A 73 -2.27 -4.06 -1.83
N PHE A 74 -1.39 -5.02 -1.99
CA PHE A 74 -0.97 -5.51 -3.30
C PHE A 74 -1.08 -7.03 -3.37
N VAL A 75 -1.95 -7.52 -4.24
CA VAL A 75 -2.15 -8.94 -4.50
C VAL A 75 -1.14 -9.39 -5.55
N ASN A 76 -0.09 -10.05 -5.07
CA ASN A 76 1.04 -10.51 -5.87
C ASN A 76 0.85 -11.94 -6.37
N LYS A 77 1.64 -12.33 -7.36
CA LYS A 77 1.64 -13.67 -7.97
C LYS A 77 0.36 -14.00 -8.75
N MET A 78 -0.22 -12.99 -9.42
CA MET A 78 -1.37 -13.17 -10.30
C MET A 78 -1.12 -14.13 -11.48
N ASP A 79 0.14 -14.42 -11.76
CA ASP A 79 0.60 -15.35 -12.80
C ASP A 79 0.66 -16.82 -12.35
N ARG A 80 0.34 -17.13 -11.10
CA ARG A 80 0.38 -18.50 -10.56
C ARG A 80 -0.94 -19.21 -10.75
N ALA A 81 -0.87 -20.53 -10.96
CA ALA A 81 -2.06 -21.39 -11.00
C ALA A 81 -2.86 -21.28 -9.68
N GLY A 82 -4.17 -21.08 -9.76
CA GLY A 82 -5.06 -20.87 -8.63
C GLY A 82 -5.12 -19.42 -8.16
N ALA A 83 -4.57 -18.45 -8.91
CA ALA A 83 -4.66 -17.03 -8.57
C ALA A 83 -6.09 -16.50 -8.72
N ASP A 84 -6.64 -15.94 -7.64
CA ASP A 84 -7.96 -15.33 -7.60
C ASP A 84 -7.94 -14.01 -6.82
N PHE A 85 -7.96 -12.92 -7.58
CA PHE A 85 -7.90 -11.56 -7.02
C PHE A 85 -9.10 -11.23 -6.13
N LEU A 86 -10.32 -11.55 -6.62
CA LEU A 86 -11.54 -11.17 -5.91
C LEU A 86 -11.73 -11.99 -4.62
N ASN A 87 -11.31 -13.24 -4.63
CA ASN A 87 -11.29 -14.05 -3.41
C ASN A 87 -10.36 -13.43 -2.36
N VAL A 88 -9.18 -12.97 -2.75
CA VAL A 88 -8.25 -12.30 -1.81
C VAL A 88 -8.84 -11.00 -1.28
N VAL A 89 -9.50 -10.19 -2.11
CA VAL A 89 -10.21 -8.98 -1.66
C VAL A 89 -11.27 -9.31 -0.61
N ASN A 90 -12.05 -10.35 -0.82
CA ASN A 90 -13.04 -10.81 0.16
C ASN A 90 -12.38 -11.32 1.45
N GLU A 91 -11.29 -12.06 1.35
CA GLU A 91 -10.54 -12.50 2.53
C GLU A 91 -9.95 -11.34 3.35
N ILE A 92 -9.47 -10.28 2.71
CA ILE A 92 -9.01 -9.06 3.38
C ILE A 92 -10.17 -8.46 4.18
N LYS A 93 -11.36 -8.40 3.59
CA LYS A 93 -12.56 -7.92 4.28
C LYS A 93 -12.93 -8.78 5.47
N ASP A 94 -13.05 -10.08 5.26
CA ASP A 94 -13.64 -11.01 6.25
C ASP A 94 -12.65 -11.39 7.37
N LYS A 95 -11.38 -11.63 7.03
CA LYS A 95 -10.36 -12.06 8.00
C LYS A 95 -9.68 -10.90 8.72
N LEU A 96 -9.48 -9.77 8.03
CA LEU A 96 -8.78 -8.61 8.60
C LEU A 96 -9.75 -7.54 9.12
N ASN A 97 -11.06 -7.70 8.92
CA ASN A 97 -12.08 -6.71 9.24
C ASN A 97 -11.74 -5.32 8.65
N ALA A 98 -11.16 -5.31 7.46
CA ALA A 98 -10.77 -4.13 6.73
C ALA A 98 -11.84 -3.74 5.70
N LYS A 99 -11.75 -2.52 5.15
CA LYS A 99 -12.54 -2.09 4.00
C LYS A 99 -11.61 -2.07 2.77
N PRO A 100 -11.43 -3.20 2.05
CA PRO A 100 -10.62 -3.21 0.84
C PRO A 100 -11.38 -2.55 -0.31
N VAL A 101 -10.71 -1.65 -1.03
CA VAL A 101 -11.27 -0.96 -2.18
C VAL A 101 -10.36 -1.21 -3.38
N PRO A 102 -10.73 -2.06 -4.33
CA PRO A 102 -9.98 -2.29 -5.55
C PRO A 102 -9.83 -1.01 -6.37
N LEU A 103 -8.60 -0.68 -6.75
CA LEU A 103 -8.29 0.38 -7.70
C LEU A 103 -8.08 -0.18 -9.11
N GLN A 104 -7.94 -1.49 -9.24
CA GLN A 104 -7.65 -2.18 -10.48
C GLN A 104 -8.39 -3.51 -10.56
N ILE A 105 -8.74 -3.91 -11.77
CA ILE A 105 -9.26 -5.24 -12.09
C ILE A 105 -8.26 -5.97 -12.98
N PRO A 106 -7.90 -7.23 -12.69
CA PRO A 106 -6.95 -7.99 -13.51
C PRO A 106 -7.54 -8.34 -14.88
N ILE A 107 -6.71 -8.28 -15.92
CA ILE A 107 -7.00 -8.78 -17.26
C ILE A 107 -6.42 -10.18 -17.36
N GLY A 108 -7.30 -11.18 -17.19
CA GLY A 108 -6.92 -12.58 -17.08
C GLY A 108 -6.36 -12.93 -15.70
N ALA A 109 -6.09 -14.21 -15.52
CA ALA A 109 -5.47 -14.75 -14.31
C ALA A 109 -4.54 -15.90 -14.70
N GLU A 110 -3.67 -16.33 -13.80
CA GLU A 110 -2.73 -17.44 -14.00
C GLU A 110 -1.82 -17.19 -15.21
N GLU A 111 -1.68 -18.18 -16.09
CA GLU A 111 -0.88 -18.05 -17.32
C GLU A 111 -1.41 -16.96 -18.26
N ASN A 112 -2.71 -16.65 -18.17
CA ASN A 112 -3.37 -15.64 -18.99
C ASN A 112 -3.36 -14.24 -18.36
N PHE A 113 -2.67 -14.02 -17.25
CA PHE A 113 -2.54 -12.69 -16.65
C PHE A 113 -1.68 -11.78 -17.54
N LYS A 114 -2.33 -10.85 -18.23
CA LYS A 114 -1.69 -9.95 -19.20
C LYS A 114 -1.55 -8.53 -18.70
N GLY A 115 -2.48 -8.08 -17.87
CA GLY A 115 -2.55 -6.67 -17.49
C GLY A 115 -3.58 -6.41 -16.42
N VAL A 116 -3.90 -5.13 -16.27
CA VAL A 116 -4.95 -4.64 -15.36
C VAL A 116 -5.77 -3.56 -16.04
N VAL A 117 -7.01 -3.38 -15.62
CA VAL A 117 -7.80 -2.19 -15.91
C VAL A 117 -7.74 -1.27 -14.70
N ASP A 118 -7.27 -0.06 -14.88
CA ASP A 118 -7.30 0.98 -13.87
C ASP A 118 -8.72 1.55 -13.76
N LEU A 119 -9.32 1.48 -12.56
CA LEU A 119 -10.69 1.92 -12.33
C LEU A 119 -10.80 3.44 -12.20
N ILE A 120 -9.69 4.16 -11.99
CA ILE A 120 -9.67 5.61 -11.86
C ILE A 120 -9.69 6.25 -13.26
N THR A 121 -8.83 5.75 -14.15
CA THR A 121 -8.71 6.29 -15.52
C THR A 121 -9.59 5.61 -16.55
N LYS A 122 -10.14 4.43 -16.23
CA LYS A 122 -10.82 3.51 -17.17
C LYS A 122 -9.91 3.13 -18.36
N GLU A 123 -8.65 2.87 -18.08
CA GLU A 123 -7.67 2.45 -19.07
C GLU A 123 -7.19 1.02 -18.79
N ALA A 124 -7.06 0.23 -19.84
CA ALA A 124 -6.48 -1.10 -19.73
C ALA A 124 -4.97 -1.03 -20.02
N ILE A 125 -4.18 -1.50 -19.05
CA ILE A 125 -2.71 -1.52 -19.10
C ILE A 125 -2.26 -2.96 -19.32
N VAL A 126 -1.57 -3.22 -20.42
CA VAL A 126 -1.05 -4.54 -20.77
C VAL A 126 0.47 -4.46 -20.89
N TRP A 127 1.18 -5.28 -20.11
CA TRP A 127 2.65 -5.31 -20.12
C TRP A 127 3.20 -6.15 -21.26
N ASN A 128 4.30 -5.68 -21.84
CA ASN A 128 5.00 -6.42 -22.87
C ASN A 128 5.79 -7.59 -22.27
N GLU A 129 5.57 -8.80 -22.79
CA GLU A 129 6.27 -9.97 -22.29
C GLU A 129 7.70 -10.07 -22.85
N THR A 130 7.95 -9.45 -24.00
CA THR A 130 9.26 -9.49 -24.69
C THR A 130 10.36 -8.76 -23.94
N ASP A 131 10.02 -7.78 -23.11
CA ASP A 131 10.97 -7.02 -22.29
C ASP A 131 10.82 -7.26 -20.78
N MET A 132 10.19 -8.36 -20.42
CA MET A 132 9.93 -8.75 -19.03
C MET A 132 9.14 -7.67 -18.24
N GLY A 133 8.15 -7.04 -18.87
CA GLY A 133 7.25 -6.10 -18.24
C GLY A 133 7.86 -4.71 -17.97
N MET A 134 8.98 -4.37 -18.61
CA MET A 134 9.56 -3.02 -18.47
C MET A 134 8.72 -1.96 -19.17
N THR A 135 8.06 -2.31 -20.26
CA THR A 135 7.14 -1.42 -20.97
C THR A 135 5.72 -1.96 -20.95
N TYR A 136 4.77 -1.05 -21.10
CA TYR A 136 3.35 -1.39 -21.20
C TYR A 136 2.68 -0.60 -22.32
N ASN A 137 1.55 -1.09 -22.77
CA ASN A 137 0.67 -0.40 -23.70
C ASN A 137 -0.66 -0.12 -23.01
N VAL A 138 -1.21 1.05 -23.28
CA VAL A 138 -2.60 1.36 -22.96
C VAL A 138 -3.45 0.87 -24.13
N VAL A 139 -4.44 0.05 -23.84
CA VAL A 139 -5.34 -0.57 -24.83
C VAL A 139 -6.79 -0.36 -24.41
N ASP A 140 -7.71 -0.64 -25.33
CA ASP A 140 -9.14 -0.63 -25.01
C ASP A 140 -9.50 -1.72 -24.01
N ILE A 141 -10.48 -1.45 -23.14
CA ILE A 141 -10.97 -2.43 -22.17
C ILE A 141 -11.57 -3.61 -22.93
N PRO A 142 -11.16 -4.85 -22.66
CA PRO A 142 -11.74 -6.04 -23.27
C PRO A 142 -13.28 -6.09 -23.08
N GLU A 143 -14.02 -6.37 -24.16
CA GLU A 143 -15.49 -6.35 -24.15
C GLU A 143 -16.11 -7.17 -23.01
N ASN A 144 -15.51 -8.31 -22.69
CA ASN A 144 -15.96 -9.19 -21.62
C ASN A 144 -15.74 -8.63 -20.20
N LEU A 145 -14.95 -7.57 -20.05
CA LEU A 145 -14.67 -6.92 -18.75
C LEU A 145 -15.40 -5.60 -18.56
N VAL A 146 -15.97 -5.00 -19.61
CA VAL A 146 -16.62 -3.68 -19.55
C VAL A 146 -17.65 -3.61 -18.43
N ALA A 147 -18.59 -4.56 -18.37
CA ALA A 147 -19.63 -4.58 -17.36
C ALA A 147 -19.05 -4.72 -15.92
N THR A 148 -18.03 -5.56 -15.75
CA THR A 148 -17.35 -5.74 -14.47
C THR A 148 -16.59 -4.47 -14.06
N VAL A 149 -15.93 -3.82 -15.00
CA VAL A 149 -15.20 -2.57 -14.76
C VAL A 149 -16.17 -1.46 -14.35
N ASP A 150 -17.31 -1.33 -15.03
CA ASP A 150 -18.31 -0.31 -14.69
C ASP A 150 -18.90 -0.55 -13.29
N GLU A 151 -19.20 -1.79 -12.92
CA GLU A 151 -19.66 -2.15 -11.58
C GLU A 151 -18.62 -1.80 -10.51
N TRP A 152 -17.36 -2.22 -10.71
CA TRP A 152 -16.30 -1.95 -9.73
C TRP A 152 -15.91 -0.48 -9.67
N ARG A 153 -15.99 0.24 -10.79
CA ARG A 153 -15.81 1.69 -10.77
C ARG A 153 -16.91 2.37 -9.97
N GLN A 154 -18.16 1.98 -10.14
CA GLN A 154 -19.27 2.52 -9.35
C GLN A 154 -19.03 2.27 -7.85
N ASN A 155 -18.64 1.06 -7.47
CA ASN A 155 -18.30 0.73 -6.08
C ASN A 155 -17.11 1.55 -5.55
N LEU A 156 -16.12 1.82 -6.39
CA LEU A 156 -14.99 2.69 -6.04
C LEU A 156 -15.46 4.12 -5.78
N VAL A 157 -16.23 4.70 -6.71
CA VAL A 157 -16.74 6.08 -6.61
C VAL A 157 -17.61 6.23 -5.36
N GLU A 158 -18.53 5.29 -5.10
CA GLU A 158 -19.35 5.25 -3.89
C GLU A 158 -18.50 5.21 -2.62
N SER A 159 -17.50 4.32 -2.59
CA SER A 159 -16.60 4.18 -1.44
C SER A 159 -15.78 5.43 -1.15
N VAL A 160 -15.42 6.18 -2.19
CA VAL A 160 -14.63 7.41 -2.07
C VAL A 160 -15.51 8.61 -1.73
N ALA A 161 -16.72 8.67 -2.29
CA ALA A 161 -17.69 9.75 -2.02
C ALA A 161 -18.12 9.83 -0.54
N GLU A 162 -18.09 8.71 0.19
CA GLU A 162 -18.37 8.71 1.65
C GLU A 162 -17.41 9.60 2.46
N TYR A 163 -16.25 9.99 1.92
CA TYR A 163 -15.21 10.75 2.64
C TYR A 163 -15.04 12.19 2.18
N ASP A 164 -15.87 12.64 1.22
CA ASP A 164 -15.84 14.02 0.75
C ASP A 164 -17.26 14.48 0.35
N ASP A 165 -17.79 15.47 1.06
CA ASP A 165 -19.15 15.96 0.85
C ASP A 165 -19.38 16.49 -0.58
N ASN A 166 -18.36 17.09 -1.21
CA ASN A 166 -18.47 17.58 -2.59
C ASN A 166 -18.54 16.41 -3.59
N LEU A 167 -17.79 15.33 -3.32
CA LEU A 167 -17.85 14.12 -4.15
C LEU A 167 -19.16 13.38 -3.96
N LEU A 168 -19.72 13.41 -2.75
CA LEU A 168 -21.01 12.81 -2.47
C LEU A 168 -22.14 13.52 -3.24
N GLU A 169 -22.14 14.85 -3.29
CA GLU A 169 -23.09 15.62 -4.11
C GLU A 169 -22.94 15.26 -5.60
N LYS A 170 -21.72 15.27 -6.13
CA LYS A 170 -21.45 14.89 -7.51
C LYS A 170 -21.85 13.45 -7.84
N PHE A 171 -21.64 12.52 -6.90
CA PHE A 171 -22.03 11.12 -7.07
C PHE A 171 -23.53 10.94 -7.27
N PHE A 172 -24.35 11.74 -6.56
CA PHE A 172 -25.81 11.69 -6.70
C PHE A 172 -26.32 12.44 -7.95
N ASP A 173 -25.63 13.52 -8.35
CA ASP A 173 -26.04 14.33 -9.51
C ASP A 173 -25.53 13.73 -10.82
N ASP A 174 -24.24 13.48 -10.94
CA ASP A 174 -23.58 12.91 -12.12
C ASP A 174 -22.22 12.28 -11.71
N PRO A 175 -22.18 10.96 -11.49
CA PRO A 175 -20.94 10.24 -11.11
C PRO A 175 -19.79 10.39 -12.12
N ASP A 176 -20.11 10.62 -13.40
CA ASP A 176 -19.12 10.79 -14.46
C ASP A 176 -18.47 12.19 -14.44
N SER A 177 -19.03 13.14 -13.71
CA SER A 177 -18.45 14.47 -13.51
C SER A 177 -17.26 14.49 -12.52
N ILE A 178 -17.04 13.40 -11.79
CA ILE A 178 -15.93 13.29 -10.83
C ILE A 178 -14.63 13.14 -11.59
N THR A 179 -13.72 14.10 -11.42
CA THR A 179 -12.42 14.09 -12.09
C THR A 179 -11.45 13.08 -11.44
N LYS A 180 -10.44 12.69 -12.20
CA LYS A 180 -9.36 11.83 -11.72
C LYS A 180 -8.66 12.42 -10.49
N GLU A 181 -8.36 13.70 -10.53
CA GLU A 181 -7.65 14.44 -9.48
C GLU A 181 -8.46 14.48 -8.18
N GLU A 182 -9.77 14.73 -8.27
CA GLU A 182 -10.67 14.70 -7.12
C GLU A 182 -10.73 13.31 -6.49
N MET A 183 -10.85 12.28 -7.33
CA MET A 183 -10.86 10.88 -6.87
C MET A 183 -9.55 10.51 -6.17
N MET A 184 -8.40 10.87 -6.77
CA MET A 184 -7.09 10.60 -6.17
C MET A 184 -6.88 11.32 -4.84
N ALA A 185 -7.33 12.58 -4.74
CA ALA A 185 -7.25 13.35 -3.49
C ALA A 185 -8.10 12.72 -2.37
N ALA A 186 -9.31 12.27 -2.69
CA ALA A 186 -10.19 11.62 -1.73
C ALA A 186 -9.69 10.22 -1.32
N ILE A 187 -9.14 9.43 -2.26
CA ILE A 187 -8.47 8.16 -1.96
C ILE A 187 -7.32 8.41 -0.97
N ARG A 188 -6.46 9.40 -1.25
CA ARG A 188 -5.35 9.75 -0.36
C ARG A 188 -5.83 10.08 1.05
N LYS A 189 -6.84 10.94 1.18
CA LYS A 189 -7.43 11.32 2.45
C LYS A 189 -7.94 10.10 3.21
N ALA A 190 -8.71 9.23 2.56
CA ALA A 190 -9.25 8.03 3.17
C ALA A 190 -8.17 7.01 3.59
N VAL A 191 -7.06 6.92 2.84
CA VAL A 191 -5.91 6.09 3.19
C VAL A 191 -5.18 6.63 4.43
N ILE A 192 -4.92 7.95 4.48
CA ILE A 192 -4.26 8.60 5.61
C ILE A 192 -5.11 8.46 6.88
N ASP A 193 -6.43 8.61 6.76
CA ASP A 193 -7.39 8.43 7.86
C ASP A 193 -7.64 6.95 8.19
N MET A 194 -7.01 6.01 7.46
CA MET A 194 -7.19 4.55 7.59
C MET A 194 -8.65 4.08 7.45
N SER A 195 -9.44 4.81 6.72
CA SER A 195 -10.87 4.53 6.53
C SER A 195 -11.12 3.38 5.58
N PHE A 196 -10.25 3.21 4.58
CA PHE A 196 -10.19 2.03 3.72
C PHE A 196 -8.76 1.74 3.24
N SER A 197 -8.57 0.56 2.67
CA SER A 197 -7.29 0.13 2.11
C SER A 197 -7.42 -0.09 0.61
N PRO A 198 -6.74 0.71 -0.24
CA PRO A 198 -6.69 0.46 -1.67
C PRO A 198 -6.09 -0.91 -1.97
N VAL A 199 -6.66 -1.61 -2.95
CA VAL A 199 -6.16 -2.92 -3.37
C VAL A 199 -5.76 -2.87 -4.84
N MET A 200 -4.53 -3.27 -5.11
CA MET A 200 -3.95 -3.40 -6.44
C MET A 200 -3.48 -4.82 -6.67
N CYS A 201 -3.17 -5.19 -7.89
CA CYS A 201 -2.70 -6.53 -8.21
C CYS A 201 -1.58 -6.55 -9.25
N GLY A 202 -0.85 -7.65 -9.27
CA GLY A 202 0.21 -7.84 -10.25
C GLY A 202 1.02 -9.12 -10.06
N SER A 203 2.14 -9.18 -10.76
CA SER A 203 3.17 -10.20 -10.62
C SER A 203 4.54 -9.53 -10.55
N ALA A 204 5.08 -9.39 -9.34
CA ALA A 204 6.37 -8.75 -9.13
C ALA A 204 7.50 -9.50 -9.86
N PHE A 205 7.44 -10.83 -9.91
CA PHE A 205 8.43 -11.66 -10.63
C PHE A 205 8.47 -11.36 -12.15
N LYS A 206 7.30 -11.07 -12.73
CA LYS A 206 7.18 -10.69 -14.15
C LYS A 206 7.19 -9.18 -14.37
N ASN A 207 7.47 -8.41 -13.33
CA ASN A 207 7.46 -6.93 -13.32
C ASN A 207 6.14 -6.31 -13.82
N LYS A 208 5.02 -7.03 -13.68
CA LYS A 208 3.68 -6.57 -14.06
C LYS A 208 2.99 -5.92 -12.86
N GLY A 209 2.61 -4.66 -12.95
CA GLY A 209 1.91 -3.91 -11.89
C GLY A 209 2.82 -3.20 -10.89
N VAL A 210 4.15 -3.38 -10.95
CA VAL A 210 5.08 -2.77 -9.99
C VAL A 210 5.16 -1.25 -10.18
N GLN A 211 5.20 -0.77 -11.43
CA GLN A 211 5.23 0.66 -11.74
C GLN A 211 3.98 1.36 -11.17
N ALA A 212 2.79 0.81 -11.45
CA ALA A 212 1.54 1.34 -10.93
C ALA A 212 1.48 1.35 -9.39
N LEU A 213 2.08 0.33 -8.73
CA LEU A 213 2.19 0.30 -7.28
C LEU A 213 3.10 1.41 -6.75
N LEU A 214 4.24 1.68 -7.41
CA LEU A 214 5.14 2.77 -7.01
C LEU A 214 4.47 4.14 -7.17
N ASP A 215 3.72 4.35 -8.26
CA ASP A 215 2.92 5.55 -8.46
C ASP A 215 1.84 5.70 -7.37
N ALA A 216 1.19 4.61 -6.98
CA ALA A 216 0.21 4.60 -5.90
C ALA A 216 0.84 4.91 -4.53
N VAL A 217 2.05 4.42 -4.26
CA VAL A 217 2.81 4.77 -3.04
C VAL A 217 3.03 6.28 -2.96
N CYS A 218 3.49 6.90 -4.05
CA CYS A 218 3.69 8.35 -4.11
C CYS A 218 2.38 9.14 -4.01
N SER A 219 1.30 8.62 -4.60
CA SER A 219 0.02 9.32 -4.68
C SER A 219 -0.82 9.19 -3.41
N TYR A 220 -0.83 8.04 -2.75
CA TYR A 220 -1.81 7.73 -1.70
C TYR A 220 -1.22 7.53 -0.31
N LEU A 221 0.05 7.13 -0.16
CA LEU A 221 0.64 7.02 1.17
C LEU A 221 1.08 8.41 1.69
N PRO A 222 1.05 8.61 3.02
CA PRO A 222 1.48 9.87 3.61
C PRO A 222 2.98 10.07 3.47
N SER A 223 3.38 11.32 3.38
CA SER A 223 4.75 11.77 3.61
C SER A 223 4.95 12.11 5.10
N PRO A 224 6.18 12.28 5.56
CA PRO A 224 6.41 12.75 6.94
C PRO A 224 5.71 14.07 7.28
N LEU A 225 5.37 14.90 6.28
CA LEU A 225 4.66 16.17 6.47
C LEU A 225 3.16 16.00 6.73
N ASP A 226 2.59 14.87 6.35
CA ASP A 226 1.18 14.56 6.55
C ASP A 226 0.92 13.94 7.94
N LEU A 227 1.99 13.53 8.64
CA LEU A 227 1.90 12.89 9.95
C LEU A 227 1.96 13.92 11.07
N PRO A 228 1.38 13.62 12.24
CA PRO A 228 1.48 14.50 13.39
C PRO A 228 2.94 14.66 13.83
N PRO A 229 3.31 15.81 14.39
CA PRO A 229 4.66 16.03 14.90
C PRO A 229 5.03 15.03 16.00
N VAL A 230 6.32 14.71 16.08
CA VAL A 230 6.82 13.84 17.14
C VAL A 230 6.80 14.59 18.47
N THR A 231 6.13 14.01 19.47
CA THR A 231 6.06 14.58 20.83
C THR A 231 6.96 13.81 21.79
N GLY A 232 7.53 14.50 22.74
CA GLY A 232 8.36 13.95 23.79
C GLY A 232 8.33 14.82 25.04
N THR A 233 8.91 14.33 26.14
CA THR A 233 8.99 15.07 27.39
C THR A 233 10.43 15.52 27.60
N ASN A 234 10.62 16.80 27.90
CA ASN A 234 11.93 17.32 28.26
C ASN A 234 12.31 16.82 29.67
N PRO A 235 13.44 16.08 29.82
CA PRO A 235 13.82 15.49 31.10
C PRO A 235 14.18 16.51 32.18
N ASP A 236 14.47 17.77 31.82
CA ASP A 236 14.89 18.78 32.80
C ASP A 236 13.73 19.49 33.49
N ASN A 237 12.56 19.53 32.84
CA ASN A 237 11.43 20.33 33.34
C ASN A 237 10.06 19.66 33.17
N ASP A 238 10.02 18.40 32.71
CA ASP A 238 8.82 17.59 32.45
C ASP A 238 7.82 18.25 31.47
N GLN A 239 8.26 19.25 30.69
CA GLN A 239 7.40 19.90 29.70
C GLN A 239 7.32 19.06 28.44
N GLU A 240 6.13 19.02 27.86
CA GLU A 240 5.93 18.41 26.55
C GLU A 240 6.59 19.25 25.45
N VAL A 241 7.38 18.59 24.60
CA VAL A 241 8.07 19.20 23.48
C VAL A 241 7.61 18.52 22.20
N SER A 242 7.23 19.28 21.21
CA SER A 242 6.84 18.82 19.88
C SER A 242 7.90 19.20 18.86
N ARG A 243 8.10 18.33 17.86
CA ARG A 243 9.00 18.55 16.71
C ARG A 243 8.28 18.23 15.41
N ASN A 244 8.25 19.20 14.52
CA ASN A 244 7.75 19.01 13.17
C ASN A 244 8.88 18.44 12.29
N PRO A 245 8.53 17.72 11.21
CA PRO A 245 9.49 17.24 10.21
C PRO A 245 9.97 18.41 9.33
N ASN A 246 10.79 19.30 9.90
CA ASN A 246 11.32 20.49 9.27
C ASN A 246 12.84 20.53 9.44
N ASN A 247 13.55 20.89 8.36
CA ASN A 247 15.03 20.98 8.36
C ASN A 247 15.58 22.06 9.28
N ASP A 248 14.78 23.07 9.61
CA ASP A 248 15.16 24.18 10.47
C ASP A 248 14.97 23.88 11.97
N GLU A 249 14.31 22.77 12.32
CA GLU A 249 14.15 22.35 13.70
C GLU A 249 15.35 21.52 14.20
N PRO A 250 15.61 21.49 15.52
CA PRO A 250 16.63 20.62 16.09
C PRO A 250 16.34 19.15 15.75
N PHE A 251 17.42 18.41 15.45
CA PHE A 251 17.32 16.98 15.18
C PHE A 251 16.63 16.24 16.33
N SER A 252 15.66 15.41 15.99
CA SER A 252 14.98 14.50 16.92
C SER A 252 14.77 13.16 16.26
N ALA A 253 14.82 12.08 17.04
CA ALA A 253 14.56 10.73 16.57
C ALA A 253 13.95 9.90 17.68
N PRO A 254 12.93 9.06 17.40
CA PRO A 254 12.41 8.12 18.36
C PRO A 254 13.38 6.98 18.57
N VAL A 255 13.49 6.52 19.82
CA VAL A 255 14.22 5.28 20.14
C VAL A 255 13.30 4.10 19.92
N SER A 256 13.53 3.34 18.86
CA SER A 256 12.73 2.17 18.50
C SER A 256 13.11 0.93 19.29
N TYR A 257 14.30 0.89 19.93
CA TYR A 257 14.79 -0.24 20.69
C TYR A 257 15.83 0.14 21.76
N THR A 258 15.61 -0.30 23.01
CA THR A 258 16.46 0.07 24.15
C THR A 258 17.39 -1.05 24.65
N HIS A 259 17.24 -2.30 24.20
CA HIS A 259 18.01 -3.45 24.70
C HIS A 259 18.64 -4.23 23.55
N LEU A 260 19.82 -3.82 23.12
CA LEU A 260 20.65 -4.60 22.21
C LEU A 260 21.51 -5.53 23.07
N THR A 261 21.11 -6.78 23.25
CA THR A 261 22.02 -7.82 23.73
C THR A 261 22.92 -8.19 22.56
N LEU A 262 24.07 -7.52 22.47
CA LEU A 262 25.16 -8.06 21.67
C LEU A 262 25.51 -9.43 22.25
N PRO A 263 25.56 -10.50 21.44
CA PRO A 263 26.16 -11.75 21.90
C PRO A 263 27.62 -11.45 22.18
N THR A 264 27.95 -11.23 23.41
CA THR A 264 29.35 -11.22 23.91
C THR A 264 29.90 -12.62 23.77
N ARG A 265 30.27 -13.01 22.57
CA ARG A 265 31.29 -14.04 22.41
C ARG A 265 32.63 -13.38 22.61
N LEU A 266 33.02 -13.25 23.87
CA LEU A 266 34.42 -13.31 24.23
C LEU A 266 34.93 -14.69 23.77
N MET A 267 35.59 -14.72 22.65
CA MET A 267 36.49 -15.81 22.34
C MET A 267 37.79 -15.53 23.03
N VAL A 268 38.06 -16.35 24.01
CA VAL A 268 39.40 -16.54 24.61
C VAL A 268 40.25 -17.34 23.62
#